data_9b23ecc42904332a0f9437848691e3ae
#
_entry.id   9b23ecc42904332a0f9437848691e3ae
#
_cell.length_a   1.000
_cell.length_b   1.000
_cell.length_c   1.000
_cell.angle_alpha   90.00
_cell.angle_beta   90.00
_cell.angle_gamma   90.00
#
_symmetry.space_group_name_H-M   'P 1'
#
loop_
_entity.id
_entity.type
_entity.pdbx_description
1 polymer ?
#
loop_
_entity_poly.entity_id
_entity_poly.type
_entity_poly.pdbx_seq_one_letter_code
_entity_poly.pdbx_strand_id
1 'polypeptide(L)'
;PRVGLLASGRIGVSKEFFDDTMSKFNLETRKDELGHYVKSFKTNYITTKQRERSNTIENDNEDYYQLLDSAFLNDWGMTLPNIVGVLNLIAHYCLESKRSCMFMKEDDFISLLKNEINISEEEVKSIYTLLVLNSRGKIDENVDGYQYAEIIPCRYDRRLSYLLKPILRINDKVNNNFIICFSARHLYIAGQNLLAIFFDGTLKVDDDCKQIREFVKRNSTEKGDEFTVEVRDWIRDNTNLFVLDYEFDITTKIADKNYGDVDVLALDEKRKILYSIECKNTKQAKIIYDFWKDIKNFTEKQLPKHINREKWLSNNLSVVSQRINKDVSGFKVKSIIVSSSVLPVKFVEVYKDITFTTLSQLVLENIF
;
A
#
# COMPACT_ATOMS: atom_id res chain seq x y z
N PRO A 1 -23.36 14.70 5.33
CA PRO A 1 -23.32 15.80 6.32
C PRO A 1 -22.52 15.46 7.57
N ARG A 2 -22.70 14.27 8.16
CA ARG A 2 -21.94 13.84 9.35
C ARG A 2 -20.44 13.61 9.08
N VAL A 3 -20.09 13.17 7.91
CA VAL A 3 -18.70 12.94 7.49
C VAL A 3 -17.93 14.24 7.36
N GLY A 4 -18.56 15.27 6.78
CA GLY A 4 -17.97 16.61 6.69
C GLY A 4 -17.74 17.27 8.06
N LEU A 5 -18.66 17.08 9.00
CA LEU A 5 -18.54 17.58 10.38
C LEU A 5 -17.40 16.88 11.15
N LEU A 6 -17.24 15.57 10.98
CA LEU A 6 -16.14 14.81 11.58
C LEU A 6 -14.79 15.23 10.99
N ALA A 7 -14.71 15.44 9.70
CA ALA A 7 -13.52 15.90 9.03
C ALA A 7 -13.14 17.32 9.48
N SER A 8 -14.07 18.27 9.43
CA SER A 8 -13.82 19.67 9.79
C SER A 8 -13.54 19.88 11.29
N GLY A 9 -14.19 19.13 12.18
CA GLY A 9 -14.04 19.31 13.63
C GLY A 9 -12.81 18.62 14.23
N ARG A 10 -12.33 17.51 13.64
CA ARG A 10 -11.20 16.74 14.18
C ARG A 10 -9.87 16.97 13.47
N ILE A 11 -9.88 17.40 12.23
CA ILE A 11 -8.64 17.60 11.45
C ILE A 11 -8.33 19.08 11.20
N GLY A 12 -9.10 20.01 11.75
CA GLY A 12 -8.85 21.45 11.64
C GLY A 12 -8.96 22.02 10.23
N VAL A 13 -9.62 21.32 9.31
CA VAL A 13 -9.79 21.70 7.91
C VAL A 13 -11.21 22.22 7.71
N SER A 14 -11.39 23.38 7.05
CA SER A 14 -12.73 23.89 6.73
C SER A 14 -13.45 22.96 5.74
N LYS A 15 -14.77 22.96 5.80
CA LYS A 15 -15.59 22.15 4.87
C LYS A 15 -15.30 22.52 3.41
N GLU A 16 -15.21 23.81 3.12
CA GLU A 16 -14.95 24.31 1.76
C GLU A 16 -13.58 23.88 1.25
N PHE A 17 -12.57 24.00 2.07
CA PHE A 17 -11.22 23.50 1.74
C PHE A 17 -11.24 22.00 1.48
N PHE A 18 -11.94 21.23 2.31
CA PHE A 18 -12.03 19.78 2.15
C PHE A 18 -12.75 19.41 0.85
N ASP A 19 -13.90 20.03 0.55
CA ASP A 19 -14.70 19.74 -0.65
C ASP A 19 -13.91 20.12 -1.92
N ASP A 20 -13.23 21.26 -1.94
CA ASP A 20 -12.36 21.69 -3.05
C ASP A 20 -11.16 20.73 -3.22
N THR A 21 -10.49 20.39 -2.13
CA THR A 21 -9.35 19.48 -2.14
C THR A 21 -9.73 18.08 -2.60
N MET A 22 -10.87 17.56 -2.14
CA MET A 22 -11.38 16.25 -2.58
C MET A 22 -11.80 16.25 -4.04
N SER A 23 -12.36 17.34 -4.54
CA SER A 23 -12.72 17.47 -5.95
C SER A 23 -11.47 17.44 -6.84
N LYS A 24 -10.45 18.21 -6.48
CA LYS A 24 -9.16 18.22 -7.18
C LYS A 24 -8.46 16.86 -7.11
N PHE A 25 -8.44 16.23 -5.93
CA PHE A 25 -7.88 14.90 -5.73
C PHE A 25 -8.55 13.85 -6.61
N ASN A 26 -9.88 13.83 -6.66
CA ASN A 26 -10.63 12.89 -7.50
C ASN A 26 -10.35 13.10 -8.99
N LEU A 27 -10.21 14.36 -9.43
CA LEU A 27 -9.85 14.65 -10.82
C LEU A 27 -8.44 14.15 -11.17
N GLU A 28 -7.47 14.43 -10.32
CA GLU A 28 -6.09 13.97 -10.50
C GLU A 28 -5.98 12.45 -10.46
N THR A 29 -6.71 11.78 -9.55
CA THR A 29 -6.76 10.33 -9.49
C THR A 29 -7.28 9.72 -10.79
N ARG A 30 -8.32 10.29 -11.39
CA ARG A 30 -8.82 9.82 -12.70
C ARG A 30 -7.81 10.01 -13.83
N LYS A 31 -7.07 11.11 -13.82
CA LYS A 31 -5.98 11.33 -14.78
C LYS A 31 -4.85 10.33 -14.57
N ASP A 32 -4.54 10.00 -13.32
CA ASP A 32 -3.52 9.02 -12.98
C ASP A 32 -3.92 7.61 -13.43
N GLU A 33 -5.17 7.20 -13.18
CA GLU A 33 -5.72 5.92 -13.67
C GLU A 33 -5.63 5.83 -15.21
N LEU A 34 -5.94 6.90 -15.93
CA LEU A 34 -5.78 6.96 -17.38
C LEU A 34 -4.32 6.82 -17.78
N GLY A 35 -3.39 7.46 -17.06
CA GLY A 35 -1.95 7.36 -17.26
C GLY A 35 -1.45 5.93 -17.08
N HIS A 36 -1.89 5.23 -16.04
CA HIS A 36 -1.59 3.81 -15.83
C HIS A 36 -2.10 2.95 -16.99
N TYR A 37 -3.30 3.22 -17.48
CA TYR A 37 -3.87 2.51 -18.61
C TYR A 37 -3.03 2.72 -19.89
N VAL A 38 -2.66 3.96 -20.21
CA VAL A 38 -1.80 4.29 -21.34
C VAL A 38 -0.43 3.64 -21.21
N LYS A 39 0.15 3.66 -19.99
CA LYS A 39 1.42 3.01 -19.69
C LYS A 39 1.34 1.51 -19.90
N SER A 40 0.27 0.84 -19.43
CA SER A 40 0.10 -0.61 -19.60
C SER A 40 0.03 -1.01 -21.08
N PHE A 41 -0.58 -0.20 -21.94
CA PHE A 41 -0.56 -0.39 -23.38
C PHE A 41 0.84 -0.29 -23.98
N LYS A 42 1.65 0.67 -23.52
CA LYS A 42 3.06 0.81 -23.94
C LYS A 42 3.94 -0.30 -23.37
N THR A 43 3.65 -0.76 -22.16
CA THR A 43 4.43 -1.78 -21.44
C THR A 43 4.17 -3.19 -21.97
N ASN A 44 3.02 -3.47 -22.60
CA ASN A 44 2.80 -4.74 -23.29
C ASN A 44 3.84 -5.01 -24.40
N TYR A 45 4.52 -3.95 -24.88
CA TYR A 45 5.68 -4.08 -25.77
C TYR A 45 6.97 -4.46 -25.01
N ILE A 46 7.07 -4.15 -23.71
CA ILE A 46 8.24 -4.39 -22.86
C ILE A 46 8.17 -5.77 -22.19
N THR A 47 6.97 -6.29 -21.92
CA THR A 47 6.78 -7.61 -21.28
C THR A 47 7.28 -8.77 -22.13
N THR A 48 7.41 -8.61 -23.43
CA THR A 48 8.04 -9.61 -24.28
C THR A 48 9.55 -9.73 -23.97
N LYS A 49 10.22 -8.63 -23.62
CA LYS A 49 11.65 -8.65 -23.21
C LYS A 49 11.85 -9.10 -21.76
N GLN A 50 10.89 -8.90 -20.88
CA GLN A 50 10.96 -9.39 -19.49
C GLN A 50 10.70 -10.90 -19.39
N ARG A 51 9.86 -11.47 -20.25
CA ARG A 51 9.70 -12.94 -20.35
C ARG A 51 10.99 -13.65 -20.78
N GLU A 52 11.83 -13.02 -21.56
CA GLU A 52 13.15 -13.58 -21.91
C GLU A 52 14.14 -13.57 -20.73
N ARG A 53 13.95 -12.66 -19.74
CA ARG A 53 14.71 -12.63 -18.48
C ARG A 53 14.16 -13.56 -17.40
N SER A 54 12.87 -13.89 -17.42
CA SER A 54 12.22 -14.72 -16.40
C SER A 54 12.57 -16.21 -16.50
N ASN A 55 13.09 -16.69 -17.60
CA ASN A 55 13.54 -18.10 -17.72
C ASN A 55 14.77 -18.44 -16.87
N THR A 56 15.39 -17.44 -16.22
CA THR A 56 16.49 -17.64 -15.24
C THR A 56 16.05 -17.59 -13.77
N ILE A 57 14.79 -17.27 -13.51
CA ILE A 57 14.26 -17.02 -12.14
C ILE A 57 13.44 -18.21 -11.59
N GLU A 58 13.22 -19.28 -12.38
CA GLU A 58 12.35 -20.39 -11.97
C GLU A 58 12.86 -21.15 -10.73
N ASN A 59 14.15 -21.28 -10.52
CA ASN A 59 14.70 -22.01 -9.37
C ASN A 59 14.67 -21.23 -8.03
N ASP A 60 14.78 -19.91 -8.07
CA ASP A 60 14.71 -19.06 -6.85
C ASP A 60 13.28 -18.90 -6.32
N ASN A 61 12.27 -19.12 -7.16
CA ASN A 61 10.87 -18.97 -6.77
C ASN A 61 10.35 -20.15 -5.93
N GLU A 62 10.82 -21.36 -6.16
CA GLU A 62 10.32 -22.55 -5.46
C GLU A 62 10.70 -22.50 -3.97
N ASP A 63 11.92 -22.12 -3.66
CA ASP A 63 12.40 -21.92 -2.28
C ASP A 63 11.62 -20.80 -1.58
N TYR A 64 11.33 -19.70 -2.29
CA TYR A 64 10.55 -18.58 -1.75
C TYR A 64 9.14 -19.02 -1.33
N TYR A 65 8.42 -19.77 -2.18
CA TYR A 65 7.05 -20.22 -1.88
C TYR A 65 7.03 -21.26 -0.77
N GLN A 66 8.02 -22.14 -0.67
CA GLN A 66 8.14 -23.12 0.43
C GLN A 66 8.38 -22.41 1.77
N LEU A 67 9.24 -21.41 1.81
CA LEU A 67 9.49 -20.59 3.01
C LEU A 67 8.23 -19.77 3.39
N LEU A 68 7.52 -19.25 2.41
CA LEU A 68 6.27 -18.53 2.61
C LEU A 68 5.20 -19.42 3.22
N ASP A 69 4.97 -20.61 2.65
CA ASP A 69 4.00 -21.58 3.17
C ASP A 69 4.35 -22.00 4.59
N SER A 70 5.64 -22.23 4.87
CA SER A 70 6.13 -22.54 6.22
C SER A 70 5.85 -21.42 7.20
N ALA A 71 6.04 -20.16 6.81
CA ALA A 71 5.77 -19.01 7.65
C ALA A 71 4.28 -18.89 7.99
N PHE A 72 3.42 -19.09 7.01
CA PHE A 72 1.97 -19.05 7.20
C PHE A 72 1.46 -20.24 8.04
N LEU A 73 2.00 -21.44 7.84
CA LEU A 73 1.69 -22.60 8.67
C LEU A 73 2.10 -22.39 10.12
N ASN A 74 3.29 -21.84 10.37
CA ASN A 74 3.79 -21.60 11.72
C ASN A 74 3.02 -20.51 12.46
N ASP A 75 2.71 -19.39 11.79
CA ASP A 75 2.09 -18.22 12.44
C ASP A 75 0.56 -18.31 12.43
N TRP A 76 -0.06 -18.90 11.39
CA TRP A 76 -1.51 -18.93 11.21
C TRP A 76 -2.12 -20.33 11.16
N GLY A 77 -1.30 -21.37 11.13
CA GLY A 77 -1.76 -22.77 11.07
C GLY A 77 -2.34 -23.21 9.73
N MET A 78 -2.26 -22.36 8.70
CA MET A 78 -2.72 -22.64 7.34
C MET A 78 -1.86 -21.87 6.34
N THR A 79 -1.62 -22.43 5.15
CA THR A 79 -0.94 -21.69 4.09
C THR A 79 -1.83 -20.59 3.50
N LEU A 80 -1.23 -19.57 2.92
CA LEU A 80 -1.98 -18.49 2.26
C LEU A 80 -2.90 -19.00 1.13
N PRO A 81 -2.45 -19.90 0.24
CA PRO A 81 -3.33 -20.53 -0.76
C PRO A 81 -4.50 -21.30 -0.13
N ASN A 82 -4.28 -22.00 0.98
CA ASN A 82 -5.35 -22.75 1.66
C ASN A 82 -6.40 -21.81 2.25
N ILE A 83 -5.98 -20.71 2.88
CA ILE A 83 -6.93 -19.71 3.42
C ILE A 83 -7.81 -19.13 2.29
N VAL A 84 -7.20 -18.76 1.17
CA VAL A 84 -7.94 -18.24 0.01
C VAL A 84 -8.82 -19.34 -0.63
N GLY A 85 -8.31 -20.57 -0.69
CA GLY A 85 -9.06 -21.75 -1.17
C GLY A 85 -10.32 -21.98 -0.35
N VAL A 86 -10.23 -21.95 0.98
CA VAL A 86 -11.37 -22.11 1.89
C VAL A 86 -12.40 -21.00 1.67
N LEU A 87 -11.99 -19.75 1.55
CA LEU A 87 -12.91 -18.64 1.26
C LEU A 87 -13.66 -18.87 -0.06
N ASN A 88 -12.96 -19.31 -1.09
CA ASN A 88 -13.55 -19.61 -2.40
C ASN A 88 -14.51 -20.81 -2.35
N LEU A 89 -14.17 -21.88 -1.61
CA LEU A 89 -15.03 -23.06 -1.45
C LEU A 89 -16.31 -22.71 -0.71
N ILE A 90 -16.24 -21.93 0.40
CA ILE A 90 -17.44 -21.46 1.11
C ILE A 90 -18.28 -20.55 0.20
N ALA A 91 -17.64 -19.68 -0.59
CA ALA A 91 -18.34 -18.85 -1.56
C ALA A 91 -19.05 -19.68 -2.63
N HIS A 92 -18.39 -20.72 -3.14
CA HIS A 92 -18.97 -21.65 -4.11
C HIS A 92 -20.19 -22.39 -3.54
N TYR A 93 -20.10 -22.89 -2.31
CA TYR A 93 -21.23 -23.51 -1.59
C TYR A 93 -22.45 -22.58 -1.51
N CYS A 94 -22.24 -21.29 -1.25
CA CYS A 94 -23.31 -20.28 -1.32
C CYS A 94 -23.99 -20.24 -2.69
N LEU A 95 -23.18 -20.21 -3.76
CA LEU A 95 -23.68 -20.08 -5.14
C LEU A 95 -24.43 -21.34 -5.58
N GLU A 96 -23.92 -22.53 -5.26
CA GLU A 96 -24.60 -23.82 -5.54
C GLU A 96 -25.95 -23.89 -4.83
N SER A 97 -26.03 -23.37 -3.59
CA SER A 97 -27.28 -23.24 -2.85
C SER A 97 -28.21 -22.16 -3.42
N LYS A 98 -27.86 -21.51 -4.54
CA LYS A 98 -28.58 -20.39 -5.17
C LYS A 98 -28.87 -19.23 -4.20
N ARG A 99 -27.96 -18.97 -3.27
CA ARG A 99 -28.06 -17.92 -2.27
C ARG A 99 -26.85 -17.00 -2.35
N SER A 100 -27.07 -15.70 -2.34
CA SER A 100 -25.99 -14.71 -2.26
C SER A 100 -25.44 -14.54 -0.84
N CYS A 101 -26.24 -14.90 0.17
CA CYS A 101 -25.90 -14.81 1.58
C CYS A 101 -26.45 -16.04 2.31
N MET A 102 -25.68 -16.59 3.24
CA MET A 102 -26.03 -17.74 4.06
C MET A 102 -26.09 -17.35 5.53
N PHE A 103 -27.07 -17.96 6.21
CA PHE A 103 -27.19 -17.93 7.66
C PHE A 103 -27.37 -19.39 8.12
N MET A 104 -26.52 -19.83 9.05
CA MET A 104 -26.60 -21.20 9.58
C MET A 104 -26.17 -21.22 11.05
N LYS A 105 -26.52 -22.27 11.75
CA LYS A 105 -25.99 -22.48 13.11
C LYS A 105 -24.48 -22.72 13.05
N GLU A 106 -23.80 -22.41 14.13
CA GLU A 106 -22.35 -22.59 14.22
C GLU A 106 -21.95 -24.07 14.02
N ASP A 107 -22.70 -25.00 14.61
CA ASP A 107 -22.43 -26.43 14.45
C ASP A 107 -22.58 -26.92 13.00
N ASP A 108 -23.58 -26.39 12.27
CA ASP A 108 -23.78 -26.67 10.85
C ASP A 108 -22.61 -26.11 10.00
N PHE A 109 -22.10 -24.93 10.37
CA PHE A 109 -20.93 -24.35 9.72
C PHE A 109 -19.65 -25.16 9.96
N ILE A 110 -19.43 -25.61 11.21
CA ILE A 110 -18.31 -26.49 11.52
C ILE A 110 -18.42 -27.80 10.75
N SER A 111 -19.63 -28.36 10.66
CA SER A 111 -19.88 -29.57 9.86
C SER A 111 -19.61 -29.34 8.37
N LEU A 112 -20.00 -28.21 7.82
CA LEU A 112 -19.67 -27.82 6.44
C LEU A 112 -18.16 -27.79 6.20
N LEU A 113 -17.39 -27.15 7.09
CA LEU A 113 -15.94 -27.07 6.98
C LEU A 113 -15.30 -28.46 7.01
N LYS A 114 -15.70 -29.31 7.95
CA LYS A 114 -15.11 -30.63 8.16
C LYS A 114 -15.53 -31.65 7.08
N ASN A 115 -16.78 -31.70 6.74
CA ASN A 115 -17.34 -32.78 5.93
C ASN A 115 -17.37 -32.49 4.43
N GLU A 116 -17.67 -31.21 4.05
CA GLU A 116 -17.80 -30.81 2.64
C GLU A 116 -16.49 -30.22 2.11
N ILE A 117 -15.77 -29.46 2.93
CA ILE A 117 -14.53 -28.78 2.55
C ILE A 117 -13.31 -29.60 2.96
N ASN A 118 -13.47 -30.60 3.82
CA ASN A 118 -12.43 -31.50 4.32
C ASN A 118 -11.31 -30.79 5.08
N ILE A 119 -11.68 -29.87 5.97
CA ILE A 119 -10.78 -29.09 6.81
C ILE A 119 -10.56 -29.83 8.15
N SER A 120 -9.29 -29.89 8.61
CA SER A 120 -8.93 -30.48 9.89
C SER A 120 -9.44 -29.66 11.08
N GLU A 121 -9.44 -30.24 12.28
CA GLU A 121 -9.90 -29.54 13.49
C GLU A 121 -9.00 -28.37 13.87
N GLU A 122 -7.69 -28.48 13.68
CA GLU A 122 -6.73 -27.41 13.90
C GLU A 122 -6.96 -26.27 12.90
N GLU A 123 -7.17 -26.57 11.63
CA GLU A 123 -7.47 -25.56 10.61
C GLU A 123 -8.82 -24.87 10.85
N VAL A 124 -9.84 -25.57 11.37
CA VAL A 124 -11.10 -24.93 11.81
C VAL A 124 -10.82 -23.85 12.85
N LYS A 125 -9.95 -24.11 13.84
CA LYS A 125 -9.57 -23.12 14.86
C LYS A 125 -8.86 -21.91 14.19
N SER A 126 -7.98 -22.17 13.25
CA SER A 126 -7.30 -21.13 12.46
C SER A 126 -8.30 -20.28 11.67
N ILE A 127 -9.27 -20.90 11.00
CA ILE A 127 -10.34 -20.18 10.29
C ILE A 127 -11.13 -19.27 11.23
N TYR A 128 -11.49 -19.76 12.41
CA TYR A 128 -12.21 -18.95 13.40
C TYR A 128 -11.38 -17.75 13.85
N THR A 129 -10.10 -17.94 14.12
CA THR A 129 -9.19 -16.86 14.53
C THR A 129 -8.98 -15.84 13.42
N LEU A 130 -8.78 -16.30 12.19
CA LEU A 130 -8.37 -15.45 11.08
C LEU A 130 -9.55 -14.78 10.37
N LEU A 131 -10.64 -15.53 10.13
CA LEU A 131 -11.69 -15.15 9.19
C LEU A 131 -13.04 -14.84 9.84
N VAL A 132 -13.23 -15.21 11.12
CA VAL A 132 -14.50 -15.00 11.82
C VAL A 132 -14.45 -13.71 12.65
N LEU A 133 -15.44 -12.85 12.43
CA LEU A 133 -15.67 -11.61 13.17
C LEU A 133 -16.85 -11.79 14.13
N ASN A 134 -16.58 -11.75 15.44
CA ASN A 134 -17.63 -11.78 16.43
C ASN A 134 -18.43 -10.48 16.44
N SER A 135 -19.75 -10.59 16.57
CA SER A 135 -20.62 -9.45 16.75
C SER A 135 -20.30 -8.74 18.07
N ARG A 136 -20.33 -7.41 18.04
CA ARG A 136 -20.10 -6.53 19.21
C ARG A 136 -21.38 -5.79 19.57
N GLY A 137 -21.57 -5.54 20.87
CA GLY A 137 -22.73 -4.77 21.35
C GLY A 137 -22.69 -3.32 20.91
N LYS A 138 -21.49 -2.72 20.85
CA LYS A 138 -21.26 -1.35 20.39
C LYS A 138 -20.13 -1.32 19.38
N ILE A 139 -20.20 -0.36 18.44
CA ILE A 139 -19.22 -0.19 17.36
C ILE A 139 -17.82 0.13 17.90
N ASP A 140 -17.74 0.88 18.98
CA ASP A 140 -16.52 1.36 19.64
C ASP A 140 -16.17 0.58 20.90
N GLU A 141 -16.81 -0.57 21.12
CA GLU A 141 -16.52 -1.45 22.24
C GLU A 141 -15.06 -1.94 22.17
N ASN A 142 -14.35 -1.81 23.29
CA ASN A 142 -13.00 -2.33 23.40
C ASN A 142 -12.98 -3.85 23.20
N VAL A 143 -12.00 -4.31 22.43
CA VAL A 143 -11.75 -5.73 22.17
C VAL A 143 -10.34 -6.04 22.63
N ASP A 144 -10.20 -7.03 23.49
CA ASP A 144 -8.90 -7.44 24.03
C ASP A 144 -7.95 -7.82 22.89
N GLY A 145 -6.70 -7.37 23.02
CA GLY A 145 -5.68 -7.60 22.01
C GLY A 145 -5.72 -6.63 20.81
N TYR A 146 -6.65 -5.65 20.78
CA TYR A 146 -6.75 -4.67 19.68
C TYR A 146 -6.69 -3.24 20.19
N GLN A 147 -5.94 -2.40 19.47
CA GLN A 147 -5.91 -0.97 19.74
C GLN A 147 -7.19 -0.30 19.25
N TYR A 148 -7.55 0.86 19.83
CA TYR A 148 -8.73 1.62 19.41
C TYR A 148 -8.78 1.90 17.92
N ALA A 149 -7.63 2.21 17.29
CA ALA A 149 -7.52 2.44 15.86
C ALA A 149 -7.89 1.22 14.98
N GLU A 150 -7.92 0.02 15.54
CA GLU A 150 -8.27 -1.23 14.85
C GLU A 150 -9.74 -1.62 15.04
N ILE A 151 -10.43 -0.90 15.90
CA ILE A 151 -11.83 -1.12 16.25
C ILE A 151 -12.76 -0.15 15.52
N ILE A 152 -12.34 1.12 15.37
CA ILE A 152 -13.18 2.19 14.81
C ILE A 152 -13.52 1.96 13.32
N PRO A 153 -14.79 2.12 12.92
CA PRO A 153 -15.26 1.84 11.56
C PRO A 153 -14.65 2.74 10.48
N CYS A 154 -14.20 3.94 10.84
CA CYS A 154 -13.65 4.91 9.89
C CYS A 154 -12.27 4.53 9.33
N ARG A 155 -11.63 3.48 9.85
CA ARG A 155 -10.36 2.97 9.34
C ARG A 155 -10.59 1.74 8.48
N TYR A 156 -10.32 1.83 7.20
CA TYR A 156 -10.58 0.77 6.22
C TYR A 156 -9.71 -0.48 6.45
N ASP A 157 -8.42 -0.30 6.67
CA ASP A 157 -7.41 -1.35 6.78
C ASP A 157 -7.20 -1.89 8.22
N ARG A 158 -8.22 -1.84 9.07
CA ARG A 158 -8.14 -2.36 10.44
C ARG A 158 -8.23 -3.88 10.48
N ARG A 159 -7.52 -4.52 11.42
CA ARG A 159 -7.56 -5.99 11.59
C ARG A 159 -8.96 -6.51 11.89
N LEU A 160 -9.73 -5.83 12.74
CA LEU A 160 -11.14 -6.14 13.01
C LEU A 160 -12.06 -5.50 11.97
N SER A 161 -11.83 -5.79 10.69
CA SER A 161 -12.69 -5.34 9.61
C SER A 161 -13.45 -6.51 9.00
N TYR A 162 -14.66 -6.22 8.56
CA TYR A 162 -15.46 -7.19 7.81
C TYR A 162 -14.79 -7.61 6.50
N LEU A 163 -13.86 -6.82 5.99
CA LEU A 163 -13.08 -7.16 4.80
C LEU A 163 -12.01 -8.22 5.06
N LEU A 164 -11.38 -8.22 6.24
CA LEU A 164 -10.37 -9.22 6.61
C LEU A 164 -10.97 -10.42 7.31
N LYS A 165 -12.08 -10.23 8.03
CA LYS A 165 -12.83 -11.28 8.72
C LYS A 165 -14.24 -11.34 8.14
N PRO A 166 -14.43 -11.97 6.96
CA PRO A 166 -15.66 -11.87 6.18
C PRO A 166 -16.80 -12.76 6.69
N ILE A 167 -16.55 -13.59 7.69
CA ILE A 167 -17.53 -14.50 8.29
C ILE A 167 -17.99 -13.88 9.61
N LEU A 168 -19.25 -13.53 9.72
CA LEU A 168 -19.83 -12.96 10.94
C LEU A 168 -20.34 -14.05 11.87
N ARG A 169 -19.98 -13.96 13.15
CA ARG A 169 -20.53 -14.78 14.23
C ARG A 169 -21.40 -13.92 15.12
N ILE A 170 -22.68 -14.21 15.15
CA ILE A 170 -23.72 -13.43 15.81
C ILE A 170 -24.28 -14.24 16.97
N ASN A 171 -24.36 -13.65 18.15
CA ASN A 171 -25.00 -14.29 19.30
C ASN A 171 -26.52 -14.18 19.17
N ASP A 172 -27.20 -15.31 18.97
CA ASP A 172 -28.65 -15.41 19.04
C ASP A 172 -29.10 -15.60 20.49
N LYS A 173 -29.37 -14.48 21.16
CA LYS A 173 -29.80 -14.46 22.57
C LYS A 173 -31.11 -15.18 22.83
N VAL A 174 -31.96 -15.35 21.80
CA VAL A 174 -33.27 -15.98 21.95
C VAL A 174 -33.10 -17.50 22.08
N ASN A 175 -32.26 -18.08 21.24
CA ASN A 175 -32.04 -19.52 21.20
C ASN A 175 -30.75 -19.95 21.93
N ASN A 176 -30.03 -19.03 22.55
CA ASN A 176 -28.75 -19.24 23.22
C ASN A 176 -27.72 -19.95 22.34
N ASN A 177 -27.69 -19.62 21.06
CA ASN A 177 -26.85 -20.22 20.03
C ASN A 177 -26.05 -19.13 19.29
N PHE A 178 -25.03 -19.55 18.52
CA PHE A 178 -24.36 -18.67 17.57
C PHE A 178 -24.83 -18.95 16.15
N ILE A 179 -25.05 -17.87 15.41
CA ILE A 179 -25.37 -17.90 13.99
C ILE A 179 -24.17 -17.39 13.22
N ILE A 180 -23.74 -18.14 12.22
CA ILE A 180 -22.71 -17.76 11.26
C ILE A 180 -23.40 -17.18 10.03
N CYS A 181 -22.92 -15.99 9.62
CA CYS A 181 -23.42 -15.28 8.44
C CYS A 181 -22.27 -14.92 7.51
N PHE A 182 -22.43 -15.19 6.22
CA PHE A 182 -21.45 -14.84 5.19
C PHE A 182 -22.12 -14.70 3.80
N SER A 183 -21.44 -14.02 2.87
CA SER A 183 -21.92 -13.90 1.50
C SER A 183 -20.85 -14.29 0.50
N ALA A 184 -21.25 -14.92 -0.62
CA ALA A 184 -20.35 -15.43 -1.65
C ALA A 184 -19.42 -14.32 -2.20
N ARG A 185 -20.00 -13.19 -2.60
CA ARG A 185 -19.24 -12.05 -3.13
C ARG A 185 -18.24 -11.51 -2.13
N HIS A 186 -18.63 -11.42 -0.86
CA HIS A 186 -17.78 -10.86 0.18
C HIS A 186 -16.59 -11.76 0.49
N LEU A 187 -16.83 -13.08 0.59
CA LEU A 187 -15.77 -14.07 0.77
C LEU A 187 -14.75 -14.02 -0.36
N TYR A 188 -15.21 -13.97 -1.60
CA TYR A 188 -14.34 -13.85 -2.77
C TYR A 188 -13.49 -12.56 -2.74
N ILE A 189 -14.12 -11.41 -2.47
CA ILE A 189 -13.41 -10.12 -2.36
C ILE A 189 -12.41 -10.15 -1.20
N ALA A 190 -12.75 -10.78 -0.07
CA ALA A 190 -11.84 -10.89 1.07
C ALA A 190 -10.59 -11.70 0.73
N GLY A 191 -10.74 -12.82 0.00
CA GLY A 191 -9.60 -13.60 -0.48
C GLY A 191 -8.69 -12.81 -1.41
N GLN A 192 -9.26 -12.12 -2.39
CA GLN A 192 -8.49 -11.26 -3.30
C GLN A 192 -7.81 -10.10 -2.56
N ASN A 193 -8.50 -9.49 -1.59
CA ASN A 193 -7.92 -8.42 -0.79
C ASN A 193 -6.78 -8.92 0.10
N LEU A 194 -6.91 -10.12 0.68
CA LEU A 194 -5.85 -10.72 1.50
C LEU A 194 -4.56 -10.90 0.68
N LEU A 195 -4.67 -11.46 -0.52
CA LEU A 195 -3.54 -11.59 -1.45
C LEU A 195 -2.94 -10.22 -1.78
N ALA A 196 -3.78 -9.25 -2.16
CA ALA A 196 -3.32 -7.94 -2.55
C ALA A 196 -2.56 -7.23 -1.42
N ILE A 197 -3.11 -7.20 -0.19
CA ILE A 197 -2.45 -6.51 0.94
C ILE A 197 -1.20 -7.24 1.43
N PHE A 198 -1.12 -8.56 1.26
CA PHE A 198 0.08 -9.32 1.58
C PHE A 198 1.21 -9.00 0.59
N PHE A 199 0.98 -9.17 -0.70
CA PHE A 199 1.98 -8.89 -1.73
C PHE A 199 2.33 -7.41 -1.85
N ASP A 200 1.42 -6.51 -1.47
CA ASP A 200 1.73 -5.08 -1.35
C ASP A 200 2.51 -4.71 -0.07
N GLY A 201 2.83 -5.67 0.78
CA GLY A 201 3.56 -5.41 2.02
C GLY A 201 2.80 -4.55 3.04
N THR A 202 1.46 -4.64 3.06
CA THR A 202 0.61 -3.80 3.92
C THR A 202 -0.33 -4.59 4.83
N LEU A 203 -0.25 -5.93 4.76
CA LEU A 203 -0.98 -6.80 5.67
C LEU A 203 -0.57 -6.51 7.11
N LYS A 204 -1.56 -6.32 7.98
CA LYS A 204 -1.34 -6.18 9.43
C LYS A 204 -1.60 -7.51 10.09
N VAL A 205 -0.59 -7.98 10.78
CA VAL A 205 -0.62 -9.23 11.55
C VAL A 205 -0.39 -8.95 13.03
N ASP A 206 -0.77 -9.89 13.87
CA ASP A 206 -0.53 -9.83 15.31
C ASP A 206 0.97 -9.86 15.65
N ASP A 207 1.34 -9.39 16.85
CA ASP A 207 2.75 -9.21 17.21
C ASP A 207 3.52 -10.53 17.36
N ASP A 208 2.84 -11.61 17.57
CA ASP A 208 3.35 -12.98 17.63
C ASP A 208 3.60 -13.59 16.25
N CYS A 209 2.94 -13.12 15.19
CA CYS A 209 3.15 -13.56 13.81
C CYS A 209 4.44 -12.99 13.22
N LYS A 210 5.59 -13.45 13.71
CA LYS A 210 6.90 -12.88 13.36
C LYS A 210 7.32 -13.20 11.94
N GLN A 211 7.10 -14.43 11.49
CA GLN A 211 7.55 -14.90 10.18
C GLN A 211 6.77 -14.22 9.05
N ILE A 212 5.44 -14.18 9.14
CA ILE A 212 4.61 -13.46 8.16
C ILE A 212 4.99 -11.97 8.13
N ARG A 213 5.27 -11.36 9.30
CA ARG A 213 5.67 -9.95 9.39
C ARG A 213 6.98 -9.67 8.65
N GLU A 214 7.95 -10.57 8.69
CA GLU A 214 9.20 -10.45 7.93
C GLU A 214 8.93 -10.45 6.43
N PHE A 215 8.09 -11.38 5.93
CA PHE A 215 7.68 -11.38 4.52
C PHE A 215 6.94 -10.12 4.12
N VAL A 216 6.00 -9.64 4.95
CA VAL A 216 5.27 -8.40 4.69
C VAL A 216 6.22 -7.20 4.61
N LYS A 217 7.21 -7.12 5.51
CA LYS A 217 8.23 -6.07 5.48
C LYS A 217 9.11 -6.17 4.24
N ARG A 218 9.54 -7.37 3.88
CA ARG A 218 10.32 -7.62 2.66
C ARG A 218 9.55 -7.17 1.42
N ASN A 219 8.31 -7.62 1.25
CA ASN A 219 7.46 -7.22 0.12
C ASN A 219 7.29 -5.68 0.04
N SER A 220 7.14 -5.01 1.20
CA SER A 220 7.04 -3.55 1.25
C SER A 220 8.31 -2.85 0.79
N THR A 221 9.48 -3.37 1.17
CA THR A 221 10.79 -2.82 0.78
C THR A 221 11.05 -3.06 -0.70
N GLU A 222 10.91 -4.31 -1.16
CA GLU A 222 11.13 -4.68 -2.57
C GLU A 222 10.26 -3.84 -3.52
N LYS A 223 8.99 -3.64 -3.19
CA LYS A 223 8.11 -2.77 -3.99
C LYS A 223 8.51 -1.29 -3.98
N GLY A 224 9.12 -0.82 -2.90
CA GLY A 224 9.68 0.52 -2.83
C GLY A 224 10.87 0.67 -3.76
N ASP A 225 11.80 -0.29 -3.69
CA ASP A 225 13.01 -0.32 -4.52
C ASP A 225 12.67 -0.49 -6.00
N GLU A 226 11.76 -1.41 -6.34
CA GLU A 226 11.24 -1.59 -7.71
C GLU A 226 10.66 -0.28 -8.27
N PHE A 227 9.88 0.44 -7.47
CA PHE A 227 9.30 1.70 -7.90
C PHE A 227 10.37 2.77 -8.14
N THR A 228 11.39 2.83 -7.30
CA THR A 228 12.53 3.75 -7.48
C THR A 228 13.28 3.45 -8.78
N VAL A 229 13.53 2.16 -9.06
CA VAL A 229 14.16 1.72 -10.31
C VAL A 229 13.28 2.08 -11.51
N GLU A 230 11.97 1.83 -11.43
CA GLU A 230 11.02 2.15 -12.50
C GLU A 230 11.00 3.65 -12.84
N VAL A 231 11.01 4.52 -11.82
CA VAL A 231 11.09 5.98 -12.02
C VAL A 231 12.42 6.37 -12.65
N ARG A 232 13.52 5.83 -12.16
CA ARG A 232 14.89 6.09 -12.67
C ARG A 232 15.00 5.71 -14.15
N ASP A 233 14.59 4.51 -14.49
CA ASP A 233 14.66 3.99 -15.85
C ASP A 233 13.76 4.79 -16.77
N TRP A 234 12.55 5.13 -16.34
CA TRP A 234 11.65 5.95 -17.12
C TRP A 234 12.28 7.31 -17.46
N ILE A 235 12.89 8.01 -16.48
CA ILE A 235 13.54 9.31 -16.70
C ILE A 235 14.71 9.16 -17.66
N ARG A 236 15.54 8.11 -17.50
CA ARG A 236 16.67 7.83 -18.37
C ARG A 236 16.25 7.60 -19.83
N ASP A 237 15.20 6.79 -20.03
CA ASP A 237 14.80 6.34 -21.35
C ASP A 237 13.94 7.36 -22.11
N ASN A 238 13.27 8.27 -21.40
CA ASN A 238 12.29 9.18 -21.98
C ASN A 238 12.68 10.66 -21.90
N THR A 239 13.84 10.99 -21.32
CA THR A 239 14.33 12.37 -21.21
C THR A 239 15.78 12.48 -21.68
N ASN A 240 16.24 13.72 -21.89
CA ASN A 240 17.66 14.00 -22.19
C ASN A 240 18.48 14.29 -20.93
N LEU A 241 17.98 13.92 -19.75
CA LEU A 241 18.69 14.14 -18.50
C LEU A 241 19.78 13.10 -18.29
N PHE A 242 20.87 13.52 -17.68
CA PHE A 242 21.82 12.57 -17.14
C PHE A 242 21.27 12.08 -15.79
N VAL A 243 21.10 10.78 -15.62
CA VAL A 243 20.54 10.17 -14.41
C VAL A 243 21.60 9.29 -13.75
N LEU A 244 21.80 9.44 -12.43
CA LEU A 244 22.67 8.53 -11.68
C LEU A 244 22.06 7.14 -11.57
N ASP A 245 22.91 6.11 -11.67
CA ASP A 245 22.49 4.71 -11.57
C ASP A 245 22.32 4.19 -10.13
N TYR A 246 22.62 5.03 -9.14
CA TYR A 246 22.55 4.72 -7.73
C TYR A 246 21.92 5.87 -6.95
N GLU A 247 21.44 5.57 -5.74
CA GLU A 247 20.94 6.57 -4.79
C GLU A 247 22.06 7.44 -4.25
N PHE A 248 21.81 8.75 -4.19
CA PHE A 248 22.83 9.68 -3.71
C PHE A 248 22.71 9.86 -2.19
N ASP A 249 23.50 9.12 -1.43
CA ASP A 249 23.51 9.15 0.02
C ASP A 249 24.18 10.40 0.61
N ILE A 250 23.50 11.08 1.53
CA ILE A 250 24.01 12.25 2.29
C ILE A 250 24.17 11.82 3.75
N THR A 251 25.26 11.12 4.04
CA THR A 251 25.56 10.61 5.38
C THR A 251 26.23 11.66 6.28
N THR A 252 26.31 11.37 7.58
CA THR A 252 27.04 12.18 8.58
C THR A 252 28.54 12.31 8.31
N LYS A 253 29.11 11.46 7.44
CA LYS A 253 30.51 11.59 6.98
C LYS A 253 30.73 12.74 6.00
N ILE A 254 29.66 13.21 5.37
CA ILE A 254 29.67 14.24 4.32
C ILE A 254 28.99 15.53 4.84
N ALA A 255 27.99 15.37 5.69
CA ALA A 255 27.22 16.44 6.31
C ALA A 255 27.29 16.34 7.83
N ASP A 256 27.00 17.44 8.55
CA ASP A 256 26.96 17.45 10.02
C ASP A 256 25.90 16.51 10.62
N LYS A 257 24.93 16.12 9.80
CA LYS A 257 23.86 15.21 10.17
C LYS A 257 23.40 14.36 8.98
N ASN A 258 22.78 13.24 9.28
CA ASN A 258 22.20 12.37 8.25
C ASN A 258 20.93 13.01 7.67
N TYR A 259 20.97 13.35 6.38
CA TYR A 259 19.82 13.84 5.61
C TYR A 259 19.10 12.72 4.83
N GLY A 260 19.65 11.50 4.85
CA GLY A 260 19.19 10.35 4.07
C GLY A 260 19.62 10.41 2.61
N ASP A 261 19.01 9.56 1.81
CA ASP A 261 19.36 9.37 0.41
C ASP A 261 18.46 10.19 -0.52
N VAL A 262 18.97 10.56 -1.67
CA VAL A 262 18.19 11.02 -2.82
C VAL A 262 17.92 9.79 -3.69
N ASP A 263 16.68 9.38 -3.80
CA ASP A 263 16.31 8.16 -4.51
C ASP A 263 16.72 8.19 -6.00
N VAL A 264 16.49 9.32 -6.67
CA VAL A 264 16.98 9.56 -8.04
C VAL A 264 17.54 10.97 -8.17
N LEU A 265 18.81 11.07 -8.57
CA LEU A 265 19.46 12.33 -8.88
C LEU A 265 19.62 12.44 -10.40
N ALA A 266 19.07 13.53 -10.99
CA ALA A 266 19.12 13.76 -12.43
C ALA A 266 19.58 15.18 -12.76
N LEU A 267 20.32 15.34 -13.86
CA LEU A 267 20.90 16.60 -14.28
C LEU A 267 20.39 17.04 -15.65
N ASP A 268 19.90 18.27 -15.73
CA ASP A 268 19.70 18.98 -16.99
C ASP A 268 20.89 19.92 -17.23
N GLU A 269 21.83 19.45 -18.01
CA GLU A 269 23.06 20.20 -18.32
C GLU A 269 22.77 21.49 -19.13
N LYS A 270 21.71 21.45 -19.96
CA LYS A 270 21.31 22.59 -20.80
C LYS A 270 20.71 23.72 -19.98
N ARG A 271 19.78 23.37 -19.08
CA ARG A 271 19.10 24.36 -18.19
C ARG A 271 19.85 24.61 -16.90
N LYS A 272 20.93 23.88 -16.62
CA LYS A 272 21.69 23.88 -15.36
C LYS A 272 20.79 23.62 -14.16
N ILE A 273 20.01 22.57 -14.22
CA ILE A 273 19.12 22.13 -13.13
C ILE A 273 19.58 20.78 -12.60
N LEU A 274 19.73 20.67 -11.29
CA LEU A 274 19.93 19.43 -10.56
C LEU A 274 18.60 19.02 -9.93
N TYR A 275 18.01 17.95 -10.42
CA TYR A 275 16.77 17.40 -9.88
C TYR A 275 17.04 16.42 -8.74
N SER A 276 16.50 16.73 -7.57
CA SER A 276 16.43 15.84 -6.40
C SER A 276 15.05 15.19 -6.37
N ILE A 277 14.98 13.91 -6.70
CA ILE A 277 13.71 13.21 -6.88
C ILE A 277 13.56 12.20 -5.76
N GLU A 278 12.47 12.30 -5.02
CA GLU A 278 12.03 11.35 -4.00
C GLU A 278 10.95 10.45 -4.57
N CYS A 279 11.15 9.14 -4.48
CA CYS A 279 10.22 8.13 -4.96
C CYS A 279 9.39 7.58 -3.79
N LYS A 280 8.08 7.57 -3.95
CA LYS A 280 7.18 7.05 -2.90
C LYS A 280 6.19 6.05 -3.49
N ASN A 281 6.39 4.78 -3.18
CA ASN A 281 5.38 3.77 -3.46
C ASN A 281 4.24 3.92 -2.44
N THR A 282 3.17 4.59 -2.83
CA THR A 282 2.03 4.93 -1.97
C THR A 282 0.77 4.29 -2.48
N LYS A 283 -0.13 3.94 -1.56
CA LYS A 283 -1.48 3.51 -1.90
C LYS A 283 -2.37 4.72 -2.11
N GLN A 284 -3.28 4.61 -3.07
CA GLN A 284 -4.34 5.59 -3.22
C GLN A 284 -5.20 5.66 -1.95
N ALA A 285 -5.39 6.87 -1.43
CA ALA A 285 -6.30 7.11 -0.33
C ALA A 285 -7.73 6.78 -0.75
N LYS A 286 -8.38 5.83 -0.08
CA LYS A 286 -9.75 5.36 -0.41
C LYS A 286 -10.83 6.00 0.46
N ILE A 287 -10.45 6.44 1.65
CA ILE A 287 -11.35 7.03 2.65
C ILE A 287 -10.71 8.29 3.26
N ILE A 288 -11.54 9.11 3.88
CA ILE A 288 -11.13 10.38 4.53
C ILE A 288 -10.01 10.16 5.55
N TYR A 289 -10.03 9.05 6.27
CA TYR A 289 -8.98 8.72 7.24
C TYR A 289 -7.63 8.51 6.57
N ASP A 290 -7.56 7.77 5.47
CA ASP A 290 -6.32 7.55 4.70
C ASP A 290 -5.80 8.88 4.17
N PHE A 291 -6.70 9.69 3.59
CA PHE A 291 -6.40 11.01 3.08
C PHE A 291 -5.74 11.92 4.15
N TRP A 292 -6.37 12.00 5.33
CA TRP A 292 -5.83 12.77 6.45
C TRP A 292 -4.49 12.23 6.95
N LYS A 293 -4.38 10.91 7.08
CA LYS A 293 -3.16 10.24 7.52
C LYS A 293 -2.00 10.51 6.57
N ASP A 294 -2.24 10.48 5.26
CA ASP A 294 -1.23 10.76 4.26
C ASP A 294 -0.78 12.23 4.34
N ILE A 295 -1.71 13.18 4.40
CA ILE A 295 -1.37 14.59 4.59
C ILE A 295 -0.50 14.74 5.84
N LYS A 296 -0.94 14.22 6.99
CA LYS A 296 -0.20 14.31 8.24
C LYS A 296 1.19 13.71 8.16
N ASN A 297 1.31 12.50 7.62
CA ASN A 297 2.59 11.81 7.48
C ASN A 297 3.56 12.59 6.58
N PHE A 298 3.07 13.10 5.45
CA PHE A 298 3.89 13.90 4.55
C PHE A 298 4.29 15.22 5.17
N THR A 299 3.36 15.98 5.76
CA THR A 299 3.64 17.32 6.33
C THR A 299 4.55 17.25 7.54
N GLU A 300 4.38 16.27 8.43
CA GLU A 300 5.13 16.18 9.68
C GLU A 300 6.48 15.46 9.53
N LYS A 301 6.63 14.55 8.57
CA LYS A 301 7.82 13.68 8.50
C LYS A 301 8.57 13.76 7.17
N GLN A 302 7.87 13.56 6.05
CA GLN A 302 8.53 13.38 4.76
C GLN A 302 9.02 14.70 4.17
N LEU A 303 8.14 15.71 4.09
CA LEU A 303 8.46 17.01 3.51
C LEU A 303 9.58 17.75 4.23
N PRO A 304 9.63 17.82 5.58
CA PRO A 304 10.75 18.46 6.26
C PRO A 304 12.10 17.83 5.91
N LYS A 305 12.16 16.50 5.78
CA LYS A 305 13.40 15.81 5.36
C LYS A 305 13.78 16.21 3.94
N HIS A 306 12.83 16.18 3.03
CA HIS A 306 13.04 16.48 1.61
C HIS A 306 13.49 17.94 1.41
N ILE A 307 12.85 18.91 2.08
CA ILE A 307 13.24 20.32 2.05
C ILE A 307 14.66 20.53 2.63
N ASN A 308 14.98 19.87 3.74
CA ASN A 308 16.32 19.97 4.33
C ASN A 308 17.39 19.39 3.40
N ARG A 309 17.08 18.32 2.69
CA ARG A 309 17.95 17.68 1.70
C ARG A 309 18.20 18.60 0.50
N GLU A 310 17.16 19.23 -0.03
CA GLU A 310 17.26 20.23 -1.09
C GLU A 310 18.15 21.41 -0.70
N LYS A 311 17.95 21.94 0.51
CA LYS A 311 18.79 23.02 1.06
C LYS A 311 20.26 22.59 1.18
N TRP A 312 20.50 21.37 1.65
CA TRP A 312 21.86 20.86 1.75
C TRP A 312 22.50 20.73 0.36
N LEU A 313 21.81 20.14 -0.61
CA LEU A 313 22.29 20.01 -1.99
C LEU A 313 22.62 21.39 -2.58
N SER A 314 21.73 22.37 -2.42
CA SER A 314 21.91 23.72 -2.94
C SER A 314 23.15 24.42 -2.36
N ASN A 315 23.47 24.16 -1.09
CA ASN A 315 24.60 24.75 -0.40
C ASN A 315 25.91 23.99 -0.61
N ASN A 316 25.89 22.79 -1.14
CA ASN A 316 27.05 21.88 -1.24
C ASN A 316 27.29 21.35 -2.65
N LEU A 317 26.99 22.13 -3.69
CA LEU A 317 27.13 21.71 -5.08
C LEU A 317 28.57 21.28 -5.45
N SER A 318 29.59 21.85 -4.80
CA SER A 318 30.98 21.42 -4.99
C SER A 318 31.22 20.01 -4.52
N VAL A 319 30.63 19.60 -3.37
CA VAL A 319 30.70 18.23 -2.85
C VAL A 319 29.95 17.27 -3.77
N VAL A 320 28.77 17.69 -4.25
CA VAL A 320 28.00 16.92 -5.24
C VAL A 320 28.82 16.71 -6.51
N SER A 321 29.44 17.77 -7.06
CA SER A 321 30.29 17.71 -8.26
C SER A 321 31.40 16.66 -8.12
N GLN A 322 32.09 16.66 -6.98
CA GLN A 322 33.17 15.68 -6.72
C GLN A 322 32.67 14.24 -6.71
N ARG A 323 31.51 14.02 -6.09
CA ARG A 323 30.97 12.64 -5.94
C ARG A 323 30.41 12.07 -7.23
N ILE A 324 29.77 12.88 -8.05
CA ILE A 324 29.18 12.43 -9.32
C ILE A 324 30.16 12.55 -10.49
N ASN A 325 31.37 13.08 -10.24
CA ASN A 325 32.39 13.36 -11.24
C ASN A 325 31.86 14.22 -12.41
N LYS A 326 31.02 15.20 -12.11
CA LYS A 326 30.48 16.18 -13.06
C LYS A 326 30.40 17.55 -12.40
N ASP A 327 30.76 18.60 -13.13
CA ASP A 327 30.64 19.97 -12.60
C ASP A 327 29.17 20.40 -12.60
N VAL A 328 28.61 20.54 -11.40
CA VAL A 328 27.28 21.08 -11.15
C VAL A 328 27.36 22.44 -10.42
N SER A 329 28.53 23.08 -10.40
CA SER A 329 28.70 24.43 -9.85
C SER A 329 27.78 25.37 -10.65
N GLY A 330 26.98 26.17 -9.94
CA GLY A 330 26.02 27.08 -10.57
C GLY A 330 24.72 26.42 -11.08
N PHE A 331 24.50 25.13 -10.80
CA PHE A 331 23.19 24.51 -11.04
C PHE A 331 22.18 24.96 -9.99
N LYS A 332 20.92 25.08 -10.40
CA LYS A 332 19.79 25.28 -9.50
C LYS A 332 19.25 23.92 -9.08
N VAL A 333 19.11 23.68 -7.79
CA VAL A 333 18.46 22.47 -7.29
C VAL A 333 16.95 22.62 -7.40
N LYS A 334 16.26 21.58 -7.87
CA LYS A 334 14.81 21.50 -7.96
C LYS A 334 14.33 20.16 -7.40
N SER A 335 13.40 20.22 -6.46
CA SER A 335 12.85 19.04 -5.81
C SER A 335 11.58 18.55 -6.48
N ILE A 336 11.49 17.23 -6.65
CA ILE A 336 10.32 16.55 -7.19
C ILE A 336 10.01 15.35 -6.30
N ILE A 337 8.73 15.15 -5.98
CA ILE A 337 8.23 13.92 -5.37
C ILE A 337 7.42 13.16 -6.41
N VAL A 338 7.89 11.96 -6.76
CA VAL A 338 7.22 11.04 -7.65
C VAL A 338 6.58 9.94 -6.80
N SER A 339 5.28 9.74 -6.96
CA SER A 339 4.54 8.70 -6.23
C SER A 339 3.86 7.72 -7.17
N SER A 340 3.60 6.52 -6.69
CA SER A 340 2.85 5.50 -7.44
C SER A 340 1.35 5.82 -7.54
N SER A 341 0.82 6.67 -6.65
CA SER A 341 -0.55 7.18 -6.68
C SER A 341 -0.59 8.67 -6.32
N VAL A 342 -1.67 9.36 -6.68
CA VAL A 342 -1.84 10.79 -6.38
C VAL A 342 -1.83 11.03 -4.86
N LEU A 343 -0.95 11.92 -4.42
CA LEU A 343 -0.82 12.28 -3.01
C LEU A 343 -1.74 13.45 -2.66
N PRO A 344 -2.57 13.31 -1.61
CA PRO A 344 -3.43 14.41 -1.17
C PRO A 344 -2.70 15.69 -0.79
N VAL A 345 -1.47 15.57 -0.32
CA VAL A 345 -0.61 16.71 0.06
C VAL A 345 -0.30 17.65 -1.11
N LYS A 346 -0.37 17.18 -2.35
CA LYS A 346 -0.22 18.01 -3.57
C LYS A 346 -1.15 19.23 -3.55
N PHE A 347 -2.30 19.14 -2.90
CA PHE A 347 -3.31 20.19 -2.87
C PHE A 347 -3.21 21.11 -1.65
N VAL A 348 -2.18 20.93 -0.81
CA VAL A 348 -1.92 21.78 0.35
C VAL A 348 -1.06 22.97 -0.09
N GLU A 349 -1.62 24.19 -0.05
CA GLU A 349 -1.00 25.40 -0.58
C GLU A 349 0.40 25.74 -0.06
N VAL A 350 0.71 25.32 1.17
CA VAL A 350 2.01 25.61 1.84
C VAL A 350 3.20 25.00 1.08
N TYR A 351 2.95 24.05 0.17
CA TYR A 351 3.99 23.29 -0.52
C TYR A 351 4.01 23.55 -2.03
N LYS A 352 3.62 24.75 -2.48
CA LYS A 352 3.57 25.11 -3.92
C LYS A 352 4.92 25.02 -4.63
N ASP A 353 6.02 25.17 -3.89
CA ASP A 353 7.37 25.13 -4.46
C ASP A 353 7.89 23.73 -4.73
N ILE A 354 7.21 22.68 -4.19
CA ILE A 354 7.56 21.29 -4.41
C ILE A 354 6.66 20.72 -5.52
N THR A 355 7.29 20.13 -6.52
CA THR A 355 6.54 19.44 -7.58
C THR A 355 6.14 18.06 -7.10
N PHE A 356 4.82 17.82 -6.99
CA PHE A 356 4.24 16.50 -6.75
C PHE A 356 3.68 15.94 -8.03
N THR A 357 4.08 14.73 -8.38
CA THR A 357 3.61 14.05 -9.58
C THR A 357 3.51 12.54 -9.35
N THR A 358 2.82 11.85 -10.24
CA THR A 358 2.87 10.38 -10.30
C THR A 358 3.70 9.94 -11.50
N LEU A 359 4.16 8.68 -11.47
CA LEU A 359 4.86 8.14 -12.63
C LEU A 359 3.98 8.18 -13.90
N SER A 360 2.67 7.95 -13.74
CA SER A 360 1.71 8.05 -14.85
C SER A 360 1.60 9.48 -15.40
N GLN A 361 1.64 10.48 -14.52
CA GLN A 361 1.65 11.89 -14.92
C GLN A 361 2.97 12.29 -15.60
N LEU A 362 4.11 11.74 -15.16
CA LEU A 362 5.39 11.93 -15.88
C LEU A 362 5.30 11.44 -17.35
N VAL A 363 4.54 10.36 -17.58
CA VAL A 363 4.31 9.83 -18.94
C VAL A 363 3.44 10.76 -19.79
N LEU A 364 2.50 11.47 -19.18
CA LEU A 364 1.51 12.32 -19.85
C LEU A 364 1.93 13.79 -19.95
N GLU A 365 2.64 14.29 -18.96
CA GLU A 365 3.03 15.68 -18.80
C GLU A 365 4.56 15.80 -18.96
N ASN A 366 5.01 16.76 -19.74
CA ASN A 366 6.45 17.02 -19.91
C ASN A 366 6.94 17.87 -18.71
N ILE A 367 7.26 17.20 -17.58
CA ILE A 367 7.66 17.85 -16.32
C ILE A 367 9.14 18.28 -16.34
N PHE A 368 9.96 17.62 -17.14
CA PHE A 368 11.41 17.85 -17.29
C PHE A 368 11.77 18.70 -18.46
#